data_e02339db199c781a19badbd3339b30c7
#
_entry.id   e02339db199c781a19badbd3339b30c7
#
_cell.length_a   1.000
_cell.length_b   1.000
_cell.length_c   1.000
_cell.angle_alpha   90.00
_cell.angle_beta   90.00
_cell.angle_gamma   90.00
#
_symmetry.space_group_name_H-M   'P 1'
#
loop_
_entity.id
_entity.type
_entity.pdbx_description
1 polymer ?
#
loop_
_entity_poly.entity_id
_entity_poly.type
_entity_poly.pdbx_seq_one_letter_code
_entity_poly.pdbx_strand_id
1 'polypeptide(L)'
;MKNNLLTALIALVFGFAGAGLWSLSGLGHGHTRDYLLANPQILPEMSEAYQRSEAEDRLAQVSGEVKEPFQGAVLGNPQGTRVLVKFTDYGCTYCRQSIAGIDRLIAADPELKVVVREWPIFDGSEQAARRALAAAAQGKYPAFYHAMFDQGPPSDANVARAAQIAGLDIAAA
;
A
#
# COMPACT_ATOMS: atom_id res chain seq x y z
N MET A 1 8.14 60.60 -12.23
CA MET A 1 8.21 59.30 -11.50
C MET A 1 6.89 58.95 -10.81
N LYS A 2 6.20 59.85 -10.09
CA LYS A 2 4.94 59.53 -9.38
C LYS A 2 3.80 59.04 -10.29
N ASN A 3 3.65 59.62 -11.49
CA ASN A 3 2.59 59.25 -12.44
C ASN A 3 2.78 57.83 -13.00
N ASN A 4 4.02 57.41 -13.26
CA ASN A 4 4.31 56.08 -13.77
C ASN A 4 4.02 54.99 -12.73
N LEU A 5 4.25 55.29 -11.45
CA LEU A 5 3.94 54.36 -10.33
C LEU A 5 2.42 54.17 -10.16
N LEU A 6 1.66 55.27 -10.27
CA LEU A 6 0.20 55.24 -10.20
C LEU A 6 -0.40 54.47 -11.39
N THR A 7 0.11 54.70 -12.61
CA THR A 7 -0.33 53.94 -13.79
C THR A 7 -0.02 52.45 -13.67
N ALA A 8 1.16 52.09 -13.15
CA ALA A 8 1.53 50.68 -12.92
C ALA A 8 0.62 50.00 -11.89
N LEU A 9 0.29 50.70 -10.80
CA LEU A 9 -0.64 50.22 -9.77
C LEU A 9 -2.06 49.97 -10.32
N ILE A 10 -2.56 50.94 -11.11
CA ILE A 10 -3.87 50.82 -11.74
C ILE A 10 -3.88 49.64 -12.72
N ALA A 11 -2.85 49.51 -13.55
CA ALA A 11 -2.75 48.39 -14.49
C ALA A 11 -2.70 47.01 -13.77
N LEU A 12 -1.98 46.91 -12.67
CA LEU A 12 -1.95 45.72 -11.81
C LEU A 12 -3.33 45.39 -11.25
N VAL A 13 -4.01 46.36 -10.64
CA VAL A 13 -5.34 46.15 -10.05
C VAL A 13 -6.35 45.71 -11.11
N PHE A 14 -6.43 46.38 -12.25
CA PHE A 14 -7.35 46.01 -13.32
C PHE A 14 -6.94 44.70 -14.00
N GLY A 15 -5.66 44.39 -14.09
CA GLY A 15 -5.19 43.07 -14.57
C GLY A 15 -5.65 41.91 -13.68
N PHE A 16 -5.46 42.06 -12.36
CA PHE A 16 -5.91 41.07 -11.41
C PHE A 16 -7.44 40.95 -11.32
N ALA A 17 -8.14 42.11 -11.36
CA ALA A 17 -9.61 42.11 -11.37
C ALA A 17 -10.16 41.46 -12.64
N GLY A 18 -9.57 41.74 -13.81
CA GLY A 18 -9.96 41.10 -15.07
C GLY A 18 -9.71 39.58 -15.07
N ALA A 19 -8.54 39.15 -14.60
CA ALA A 19 -8.24 37.72 -14.45
C ALA A 19 -9.19 37.01 -13.47
N GLY A 20 -9.52 37.67 -12.37
CA GLY A 20 -10.50 37.15 -11.40
C GLY A 20 -11.90 37.02 -11.99
N LEU A 21 -12.38 38.04 -12.69
CA LEU A 21 -13.67 38.00 -13.39
C LEU A 21 -13.71 36.93 -14.48
N TRP A 22 -12.64 36.77 -15.24
CA TRP A 22 -12.51 35.70 -16.23
C TRP A 22 -12.59 34.31 -15.57
N SER A 23 -11.87 34.11 -14.47
CA SER A 23 -11.89 32.85 -13.70
C SER A 23 -13.27 32.53 -13.14
N LEU A 24 -13.98 33.54 -12.64
CA LEU A 24 -15.33 33.37 -12.06
C LEU A 24 -16.44 33.24 -13.12
N SER A 25 -16.22 33.72 -14.34
CA SER A 25 -17.23 33.70 -15.41
C SER A 25 -17.52 32.30 -15.97
N GLY A 26 -16.68 31.30 -15.63
CA GLY A 26 -16.83 29.94 -16.16
C GLY A 26 -16.51 29.78 -17.65
N LEU A 27 -16.18 30.87 -18.36
CA LEU A 27 -15.88 30.83 -19.80
C LEU A 27 -14.68 29.94 -20.13
N GLY A 28 -13.73 29.77 -19.17
CA GLY A 28 -12.60 28.84 -19.30
C GLY A 28 -13.00 27.37 -19.25
N HIS A 29 -14.08 27.02 -18.57
CA HIS A 29 -14.50 25.62 -18.40
C HIS A 29 -15.02 25.00 -19.71
N GLY A 30 -15.65 25.80 -20.59
CA GLY A 30 -16.08 25.36 -21.91
C GLY A 30 -14.89 24.90 -22.76
N HIS A 31 -13.85 25.70 -22.82
CA HIS A 31 -12.64 25.39 -23.58
C HIS A 31 -11.92 24.15 -23.05
N THR A 32 -11.84 23.98 -21.72
CA THR A 32 -11.25 22.77 -21.11
C THR A 32 -12.05 21.52 -21.45
N ARG A 33 -13.38 21.61 -21.34
CA ARG A 33 -14.27 20.49 -21.71
C ARG A 33 -14.14 20.12 -23.19
N ASP A 34 -14.17 21.10 -24.07
CA ASP A 34 -14.07 20.88 -25.51
C ASP A 34 -12.70 20.33 -25.90
N TYR A 35 -11.63 20.78 -25.24
CA TYR A 35 -10.29 20.23 -25.40
C TYR A 35 -10.23 18.75 -24.98
N LEU A 36 -10.78 18.39 -23.82
CA LEU A 36 -10.82 17.00 -23.33
C LEU A 36 -11.62 16.10 -24.27
N LEU A 37 -12.77 16.59 -24.77
CA LEU A 37 -13.59 15.83 -25.72
C LEU A 37 -12.91 15.67 -27.09
N ALA A 38 -12.11 16.63 -27.51
CA ALA A 38 -11.30 16.54 -28.73
C ALA A 38 -10.06 15.66 -28.59
N ASN A 39 -9.63 15.37 -27.33
CA ASN A 39 -8.44 14.59 -27.02
C ASN A 39 -8.76 13.41 -26.07
N PRO A 40 -9.63 12.45 -26.47
CA PRO A 40 -10.09 11.38 -25.60
C PRO A 40 -8.96 10.44 -25.12
N GLN A 41 -7.80 10.44 -25.77
CA GLN A 41 -6.62 9.69 -25.36
C GLN A 41 -6.06 10.12 -24.00
N ILE A 42 -6.45 11.29 -23.47
CA ILE A 42 -6.06 11.76 -22.13
C ILE A 42 -6.85 11.02 -21.02
N LEU A 43 -8.00 10.43 -21.34
CA LEU A 43 -8.85 9.78 -20.34
C LEU A 43 -8.20 8.66 -19.54
N PRO A 44 -7.43 7.72 -20.13
CA PRO A 44 -6.71 6.72 -19.36
C PRO A 44 -5.72 7.35 -18.36
N GLU A 45 -4.94 8.33 -18.81
CA GLU A 45 -3.96 9.03 -17.94
C GLU A 45 -4.64 9.76 -16.79
N MET A 46 -5.75 10.44 -17.06
CA MET A 46 -6.57 11.10 -16.02
C MET A 46 -7.17 10.09 -15.04
N SER A 47 -7.65 8.94 -15.54
CA SER A 47 -8.18 7.87 -14.70
C SER A 47 -7.12 7.29 -13.78
N GLU A 48 -5.91 7.05 -14.30
CA GLU A 48 -4.79 6.56 -13.49
C GLU A 48 -4.36 7.58 -12.43
N ALA A 49 -4.28 8.87 -12.81
CA ALA A 49 -3.96 9.94 -11.87
C ALA A 49 -5.01 10.06 -10.75
N TYR A 50 -6.29 9.97 -11.10
CA TYR A 50 -7.38 9.97 -10.13
C TYR A 50 -7.32 8.76 -9.19
N GLN A 51 -7.15 7.55 -9.74
CA GLN A 51 -7.03 6.32 -8.92
C GLN A 51 -5.83 6.37 -7.98
N ARG A 52 -4.71 6.94 -8.44
CA ARG A 52 -3.52 7.13 -7.60
C ARG A 52 -3.81 8.09 -6.44
N SER A 53 -4.42 9.23 -6.71
CA SER A 53 -4.80 10.21 -5.69
C SER A 53 -5.75 9.60 -4.65
N GLU A 54 -6.79 8.88 -5.09
CA GLU A 54 -7.72 8.17 -4.20
C GLU A 54 -7.02 7.12 -3.34
N ALA A 55 -6.06 6.39 -3.93
CA ALA A 55 -5.29 5.39 -3.18
C ALA A 55 -4.37 6.04 -2.14
N GLU A 56 -3.71 7.15 -2.50
CA GLU A 56 -2.87 7.93 -1.59
C GLU A 56 -3.69 8.47 -0.40
N ASP A 57 -4.87 9.03 -0.65
CA ASP A 57 -5.75 9.55 0.39
C ASP A 57 -6.23 8.44 1.35
N ARG A 58 -6.62 7.28 0.82
CA ARG A 58 -7.00 6.12 1.64
C ARG A 58 -5.83 5.58 2.45
N LEU A 59 -4.65 5.48 1.85
CA LEU A 59 -3.44 5.03 2.55
C LEU A 59 -3.01 6.02 3.63
N ALA A 60 -3.14 7.32 3.41
CA ALA A 60 -2.81 8.34 4.40
C ALA A 60 -3.62 8.17 5.70
N GLN A 61 -4.90 7.77 5.58
CA GLN A 61 -5.80 7.59 6.73
C GLN A 61 -5.44 6.37 7.60
N VAL A 62 -4.93 5.29 6.99
CA VAL A 62 -4.69 4.00 7.67
C VAL A 62 -3.20 3.63 7.77
N SER A 63 -2.31 4.44 7.19
CA SER A 63 -0.89 4.08 7.06
C SER A 63 -0.17 3.89 8.39
N GLY A 64 -0.61 4.53 9.46
CA GLY A 64 -0.07 4.35 10.80
C GLY A 64 -0.29 2.93 11.30
N GLU A 65 -1.54 2.50 11.36
CA GLU A 65 -1.93 1.20 11.92
C GLU A 65 -1.42 0.01 11.09
N VAL A 66 -1.46 0.11 9.75
CA VAL A 66 -1.05 -1.01 8.90
C VAL A 66 0.46 -1.22 8.85
N LYS A 67 1.26 -0.18 9.14
CA LYS A 67 2.72 -0.27 9.20
C LYS A 67 3.23 -0.86 10.51
N GLU A 68 2.43 -0.83 11.57
CA GLU A 68 2.80 -1.43 12.84
C GLU A 68 2.63 -2.96 12.76
N PRO A 69 3.69 -3.74 12.95
CA PRO A 69 3.58 -5.19 12.87
C PRO A 69 2.81 -5.74 14.07
N PHE A 70 2.01 -6.78 13.87
CA PHE A 70 1.54 -7.58 14.97
C PHE A 70 2.72 -8.39 15.54
N GLN A 71 3.09 -8.13 16.79
CA GLN A 71 4.04 -8.91 17.62
C GLN A 71 5.10 -9.72 16.84
N GLY A 72 5.85 -9.10 15.92
CA GLY A 72 6.91 -9.79 15.19
C GLY A 72 6.49 -10.50 13.90
N ALA A 73 5.28 -10.26 13.37
CA ALA A 73 4.86 -10.72 12.05
C ALA A 73 5.59 -9.91 10.94
N VAL A 74 6.90 -10.09 10.86
CA VAL A 74 7.81 -9.35 10.00
C VAL A 74 8.72 -10.31 9.25
N LEU A 75 8.94 -10.04 7.95
CA LEU A 75 10.01 -10.64 7.16
C LEU A 75 11.08 -9.58 6.86
N GLY A 76 12.30 -10.02 6.59
CA GLY A 76 13.44 -9.12 6.37
C GLY A 76 13.96 -8.49 7.66
N ASN A 77 14.29 -7.20 7.62
CA ASN A 77 14.90 -6.50 8.76
C ASN A 77 13.83 -5.89 9.69
N PRO A 78 13.62 -6.39 10.92
CA PRO A 78 12.65 -5.81 11.85
C PRO A 78 12.94 -4.35 12.22
N GLN A 79 14.21 -3.92 12.12
CA GLN A 79 14.65 -2.54 12.39
C GLN A 79 14.76 -1.71 11.11
N GLY A 80 14.40 -2.28 9.96
CA GLY A 80 14.46 -1.60 8.66
C GLY A 80 13.58 -0.36 8.60
N THR A 81 14.08 0.65 7.91
CA THR A 81 13.43 1.95 7.76
C THR A 81 12.47 2.02 6.58
N ARG A 82 12.65 1.15 5.58
CA ARG A 82 11.73 1.01 4.44
C ARG A 82 10.70 -0.06 4.73
N VAL A 83 9.43 0.34 4.76
CA VAL A 83 8.32 -0.54 5.15
C VAL A 83 7.51 -0.93 3.92
N LEU A 84 7.39 -2.23 3.69
CA LEU A 84 6.42 -2.83 2.77
C LEU A 84 5.35 -3.54 3.60
N VAL A 85 4.09 -3.19 3.40
CA VAL A 85 2.97 -3.91 4.02
C VAL A 85 2.43 -4.94 3.03
N LYS A 86 2.32 -6.18 3.47
CA LYS A 86 1.80 -7.29 2.68
C LYS A 86 0.61 -7.93 3.40
N PHE A 87 -0.56 -7.88 2.80
CA PHE A 87 -1.69 -8.70 3.22
C PHE A 87 -1.53 -10.10 2.63
N THR A 88 -1.78 -11.13 3.44
CA THR A 88 -1.54 -12.52 3.05
C THR A 88 -2.64 -13.45 3.51
N ASP A 89 -2.88 -14.47 2.68
CA ASP A 89 -3.70 -15.65 2.99
C ASP A 89 -2.97 -16.89 2.48
N TYR A 90 -2.86 -17.90 3.32
CA TYR A 90 -2.12 -19.14 3.00
C TYR A 90 -2.82 -20.03 1.96
N GLY A 91 -4.13 -19.83 1.74
CA GLY A 91 -4.90 -20.46 0.67
C GLY A 91 -4.80 -19.76 -0.68
N CYS A 92 -4.25 -18.55 -0.70
CA CYS A 92 -4.19 -17.71 -1.89
C CYS A 92 -3.02 -18.08 -2.81
N THR A 93 -3.32 -18.49 -4.04
CA THR A 93 -2.30 -18.84 -5.06
C THR A 93 -1.40 -17.65 -5.39
N TYR A 94 -1.94 -16.45 -5.52
CA TYR A 94 -1.16 -15.23 -5.81
C TYR A 94 -0.25 -14.85 -4.65
N CYS A 95 -0.69 -15.05 -3.40
CA CYS A 95 0.16 -14.84 -2.23
C CYS A 95 1.36 -15.78 -2.25
N ARG A 96 1.15 -17.05 -2.61
CA ARG A 96 2.22 -18.04 -2.81
C ARG A 96 3.20 -17.61 -3.91
N GLN A 97 2.70 -17.21 -5.07
CA GLN A 97 3.54 -16.77 -6.19
C GLN A 97 4.39 -15.54 -5.87
N SER A 98 3.90 -14.67 -4.98
CA SER A 98 4.62 -13.44 -4.59
C SER A 98 5.83 -13.70 -3.68
N ILE A 99 5.97 -14.87 -3.05
CA ILE A 99 7.00 -15.16 -2.06
C ILE A 99 8.40 -14.95 -2.65
N ALA A 100 8.69 -15.59 -3.78
CA ALA A 100 10.00 -15.45 -4.41
C ALA A 100 10.36 -14.00 -4.80
N GLY A 101 9.34 -13.17 -5.09
CA GLY A 101 9.51 -11.73 -5.32
C GLY A 101 9.87 -10.99 -4.03
N ILE A 102 9.16 -11.27 -2.95
CA ILE A 102 9.42 -10.68 -1.63
C ILE A 102 10.82 -11.07 -1.13
N ASP A 103 11.20 -12.35 -1.24
CA ASP A 103 12.53 -12.82 -0.82
C ASP A 103 13.65 -12.12 -1.59
N ARG A 104 13.48 -11.91 -2.90
CA ARG A 104 14.44 -11.15 -3.71
C ARG A 104 14.53 -9.68 -3.26
N LEU A 105 13.42 -9.05 -2.92
CA LEU A 105 13.42 -7.67 -2.42
C LEU A 105 14.14 -7.58 -1.09
N ILE A 106 13.88 -8.51 -0.16
CA ILE A 106 14.57 -8.58 1.14
C ILE A 106 16.07 -8.79 0.96
N ALA A 107 16.46 -9.67 0.05
CA ALA A 107 17.88 -9.94 -0.23
C ALA A 107 18.60 -8.74 -0.87
N ALA A 108 17.89 -7.94 -1.67
CA ALA A 108 18.45 -6.77 -2.34
C ALA A 108 18.49 -5.51 -1.47
N ASP A 109 17.70 -5.45 -0.40
CA ASP A 109 17.56 -4.26 0.44
C ASP A 109 17.63 -4.60 1.93
N PRO A 110 18.81 -4.40 2.57
CA PRO A 110 19.01 -4.66 4.00
C PRO A 110 18.15 -3.79 4.93
N GLU A 111 17.61 -2.68 4.43
CA GLU A 111 16.72 -1.78 5.17
C GLU A 111 15.24 -2.10 4.99
N LEU A 112 14.92 -3.17 4.24
CA LEU A 112 13.53 -3.55 4.01
C LEU A 112 12.95 -4.33 5.18
N LYS A 113 11.88 -3.78 5.75
CA LYS A 113 10.98 -4.42 6.71
C LYS A 113 9.66 -4.75 6.02
N VAL A 114 9.32 -6.02 5.89
CA VAL A 114 8.03 -6.46 5.35
C VAL A 114 7.10 -6.78 6.51
N VAL A 115 6.15 -5.90 6.76
CA VAL A 115 5.07 -6.11 7.74
C VAL A 115 4.00 -6.98 7.10
N VAL A 116 3.80 -8.17 7.63
CA VAL A 116 2.77 -9.09 7.12
C VAL A 116 1.50 -8.94 7.94
N ARG A 117 0.38 -8.78 7.22
CA ARG A 117 -0.96 -8.73 7.78
C ARG A 117 -1.71 -9.99 7.38
N GLU A 118 -2.00 -10.84 8.34
CA GLU A 118 -2.82 -12.02 8.13
C GLU A 118 -4.26 -11.60 7.76
N TRP A 119 -4.71 -12.04 6.61
CA TRP A 119 -6.06 -11.73 6.10
C TRP A 119 -6.71 -13.00 5.54
N PRO A 120 -7.17 -13.91 6.43
CA PRO A 120 -7.76 -15.16 6.02
C PRO A 120 -9.14 -14.96 5.38
N ILE A 121 -9.20 -15.15 4.06
CA ILE A 121 -10.42 -15.00 3.25
C ILE A 121 -10.88 -16.32 2.63
N PHE A 122 -10.01 -17.35 2.59
CA PHE A 122 -10.33 -18.67 2.09
C PHE A 122 -10.63 -19.65 3.25
N ASP A 123 -11.43 -20.66 2.95
CA ASP A 123 -11.75 -21.72 3.91
C ASP A 123 -10.47 -22.39 4.43
N GLY A 124 -10.41 -22.61 5.75
CA GLY A 124 -9.25 -23.18 6.43
C GLY A 124 -8.09 -22.23 6.70
N SER A 125 -8.05 -21.05 6.09
CA SER A 125 -6.95 -20.10 6.25
C SER A 125 -6.91 -19.45 7.63
N GLU A 126 -8.02 -19.37 8.34
CA GLU A 126 -8.07 -18.76 9.67
C GLU A 126 -7.16 -19.49 10.66
N GLN A 127 -7.17 -20.82 10.65
CA GLN A 127 -6.32 -21.63 11.54
C GLN A 127 -4.83 -21.41 11.24
N ALA A 128 -4.46 -21.32 9.95
CA ALA A 128 -3.09 -21.03 9.54
C ALA A 128 -2.67 -19.63 9.99
N ALA A 129 -3.53 -18.61 9.82
CA ALA A 129 -3.29 -17.25 10.27
C ALA A 129 -3.12 -17.16 11.79
N ARG A 130 -3.98 -17.80 12.58
CA ARG A 130 -3.84 -17.88 14.04
C ARG A 130 -2.52 -18.50 14.46
N ARG A 131 -2.11 -19.58 13.79
CA ARG A 131 -0.84 -20.25 14.07
C ARG A 131 0.37 -19.41 13.66
N ALA A 132 0.27 -18.63 12.58
CA ALA A 132 1.29 -17.66 12.16
C ALA A 132 1.49 -16.56 13.22
N LEU A 133 0.41 -16.03 13.78
CA LEU A 133 0.49 -15.04 14.86
C LEU A 133 1.08 -15.64 16.15
N ALA A 134 0.78 -16.89 16.47
CA ALA A 134 1.43 -17.60 17.57
C ALA A 134 2.94 -17.82 17.29
N ALA A 135 3.31 -18.09 16.05
CA ALA A 135 4.72 -18.15 15.63
C ALA A 135 5.41 -16.79 15.76
N ALA A 136 4.71 -15.71 15.45
CA ALA A 136 5.22 -14.34 15.62
C ALA A 136 5.55 -14.04 17.09
N ALA A 137 4.65 -14.38 18.01
CA ALA A 137 4.84 -14.24 19.45
C ALA A 137 6.06 -15.02 19.98
N GLN A 138 6.45 -16.12 19.29
CA GLN A 138 7.62 -16.94 19.62
C GLN A 138 8.87 -16.54 18.83
N GLY A 139 8.84 -15.46 18.03
CA GLY A 139 9.96 -15.04 17.19
C GLY A 139 10.26 -15.99 16.00
N LYS A 140 9.28 -16.80 15.62
CA LYS A 140 9.41 -17.87 14.60
C LYS A 140 8.56 -17.61 13.36
N TYR A 141 8.06 -16.38 13.21
CA TYR A 141 7.16 -16.02 12.11
C TYR A 141 7.74 -16.31 10.73
N PRO A 142 8.98 -15.89 10.38
CA PRO A 142 9.52 -16.15 9.05
C PRO A 142 9.61 -17.65 8.72
N ALA A 143 10.02 -18.47 9.69
CA ALA A 143 10.13 -19.90 9.52
C ALA A 143 8.75 -20.55 9.28
N PHE A 144 7.74 -20.15 10.07
CA PHE A 144 6.38 -20.65 9.89
C PHE A 144 5.77 -20.19 8.56
N TYR A 145 5.96 -18.92 8.19
CA TYR A 145 5.45 -18.33 6.96
C TYR A 145 5.89 -19.13 5.72
N HIS A 146 7.18 -19.37 5.59
CA HIS A 146 7.71 -20.15 4.46
C HIS A 146 7.25 -21.61 4.53
N ALA A 147 7.39 -22.26 5.70
CA ALA A 147 6.98 -23.63 5.88
C ALA A 147 5.49 -23.85 5.52
N MET A 148 4.60 -22.94 5.92
CA MET A 148 3.18 -23.06 5.63
C MET A 148 2.87 -22.98 4.14
N PHE A 149 3.50 -22.05 3.42
CA PHE A 149 3.33 -21.97 1.97
C PHE A 149 3.93 -23.18 1.23
N ASP A 150 4.99 -23.77 1.75
CA ASP A 150 5.61 -24.97 1.16
C ASP A 150 4.75 -26.23 1.34
N GLN A 151 3.97 -26.33 2.39
CA GLN A 151 3.08 -27.47 2.62
C GLN A 151 1.85 -27.51 1.68
N GLY A 152 1.51 -26.42 1.01
CA GLY A 152 0.33 -26.37 0.15
C GLY A 152 -0.84 -25.61 0.79
N PRO A 153 -2.09 -25.86 0.35
CA PRO A 153 -3.27 -25.21 0.90
C PRO A 153 -3.42 -25.47 2.40
N PRO A 154 -4.01 -24.54 3.18
CA PRO A 154 -4.26 -24.71 4.60
C PRO A 154 -5.13 -25.94 4.88
N SER A 155 -4.67 -26.77 5.79
CA SER A 155 -5.39 -27.89 6.42
C SER A 155 -4.79 -28.14 7.79
N ASP A 156 -5.50 -28.78 8.68
CA ASP A 156 -5.01 -29.11 10.02
C ASP A 156 -3.64 -29.81 9.97
N ALA A 157 -3.49 -30.77 9.05
CA ALA A 157 -2.24 -31.51 8.87
C ALA A 157 -1.10 -30.61 8.38
N ASN A 158 -1.36 -29.76 7.39
CA ASN A 158 -0.35 -28.85 6.83
C ASN A 158 0.06 -27.77 7.84
N VAL A 159 -0.90 -27.22 8.58
CA VAL A 159 -0.64 -26.24 9.66
C VAL A 159 0.20 -26.86 10.77
N ALA A 160 -0.15 -28.07 11.22
CA ALA A 160 0.61 -28.80 12.25
C ALA A 160 2.05 -29.10 11.78
N ARG A 161 2.21 -29.50 10.50
CA ARG A 161 3.52 -29.77 9.92
C ARG A 161 4.37 -28.51 9.78
N ALA A 162 3.78 -27.41 9.33
CA ALA A 162 4.46 -26.11 9.25
C ALA A 162 4.91 -25.64 10.65
N ALA A 163 4.05 -25.78 11.67
CA ALA A 163 4.38 -25.47 13.05
C ALA A 163 5.57 -26.30 13.56
N GLN A 164 5.59 -27.59 13.25
CA GLN A 164 6.68 -28.49 13.61
C GLN A 164 7.99 -28.09 12.91
N ILE A 165 7.95 -27.80 11.60
CA ILE A 165 9.11 -27.35 10.82
C ILE A 165 9.67 -26.05 11.38
N ALA A 166 8.80 -25.10 11.74
CA ALA A 166 9.18 -23.84 12.37
C ALA A 166 9.64 -24.00 13.83
N GLY A 167 9.49 -25.18 14.42
CA GLY A 167 9.87 -25.48 15.81
C GLY A 167 9.01 -24.74 16.82
N LEU A 168 7.70 -24.54 16.53
CA LEU A 168 6.79 -23.88 17.47
C LEU A 168 6.57 -24.74 18.71
N ASP A 169 6.50 -24.08 19.86
CA ASP A 169 5.91 -24.68 21.06
C ASP A 169 4.39 -24.63 20.94
N ILE A 170 3.79 -25.81 20.72
CA ILE A 170 2.34 -25.94 20.50
C ILE A 170 1.56 -25.82 21.83
N ALA A 171 2.20 -26.06 22.95
CA ALA A 171 1.56 -25.93 24.26
C ALA A 171 1.46 -24.46 24.73
N ALA A 172 2.30 -23.60 24.19
CA ALA A 172 2.34 -22.16 24.46
C ALA A 172 1.64 -21.32 23.38
N ALA A 173 0.94 -21.94 22.42
CA ALA A 173 0.41 -21.28 21.22
C ALA A 173 -1.13 -21.21 21.20
#